data_be2647179b7b9cf0ec3fd5543d384dcd
#
_entry.id   be2647179b7b9cf0ec3fd5543d384dcd
#
_cell.length_a   1.000
_cell.length_b   1.000
_cell.length_c   1.000
_cell.angle_alpha   90.00
_cell.angle_beta   90.00
_cell.angle_gamma   90.00
#
_symmetry.space_group_name_H-M   'P 1'
#
loop_
_entity.id
_entity.type
_entity.pdbx_description
1 polymer ?
#
loop_
_entity_poly.entity_id
_entity_poly.type
_entity_poly.pdbx_seq_one_letter_code
_entity_poly.pdbx_strand_id
1 'polypeptide(L)'
;MTKPIRISEIFGPTVQGEGPLIGRPTVFVRTGGCDYRCAWCDTLYAVLPEYRDDWVAMTPAEIMARVDELAGGKPVLVSLSGGNPALQPLAPLLALGRERGLSFALETQGSMSQPWFAELDWLILSPKPPSAGMATDWNAFESSLAAARGQPRCVLKIAVFDDPDYSYAQAVAARYPALPVYLQVGNPTPLAGAVLPAEADIDDLLQRLRWLVGKVTADRWFAATVLPQLHVLAWGNKRSV
;
A
#
# COMPACT_ATOMS: atom_id res chain seq x y z
N MET A 1 -10.02 -27.16 -5.73
CA MET A 1 -9.52 -26.55 -4.48
C MET A 1 -8.93 -25.19 -4.81
N THR A 2 -9.32 -24.12 -4.12
CA THR A 2 -8.74 -22.78 -4.26
C THR A 2 -7.29 -22.82 -3.77
N LYS A 3 -6.37 -22.18 -4.52
CA LYS A 3 -4.98 -22.05 -4.08
C LYS A 3 -4.93 -21.24 -2.78
N PRO A 4 -4.15 -21.66 -1.78
CA PRO A 4 -3.97 -20.89 -0.56
C PRO A 4 -3.24 -19.57 -0.86
N ILE A 5 -3.53 -18.55 -0.04
CA ILE A 5 -2.91 -17.24 -0.06
C ILE A 5 -1.84 -17.20 1.02
N ARG A 6 -0.65 -16.74 0.69
CA ARG A 6 0.43 -16.56 1.68
C ARG A 6 0.18 -15.27 2.46
N ILE A 7 -0.06 -15.41 3.74
CA ILE A 7 -0.35 -14.32 4.67
C ILE A 7 0.84 -14.10 5.58
N SER A 8 1.36 -12.88 5.59
CA SER A 8 2.37 -12.44 6.56
C SER A 8 1.72 -12.06 7.89
N GLU A 9 0.60 -11.33 7.85
CA GLU A 9 -0.19 -10.99 9.04
C GLU A 9 -1.61 -10.55 8.67
N ILE A 10 -2.55 -10.70 9.62
CA ILE A 10 -3.89 -10.08 9.57
C ILE A 10 -4.10 -9.38 10.90
N PHE A 11 -4.32 -8.06 10.87
CA PHE A 11 -4.42 -7.25 12.07
C PHE A 11 -5.45 -6.11 11.94
N GLY A 12 -5.85 -5.58 13.07
CA GLY A 12 -6.86 -4.53 13.20
C GLY A 12 -7.92 -4.92 14.26
N PRO A 13 -9.05 -4.19 14.36
CA PRO A 13 -9.33 -2.98 13.58
C PRO A 13 -8.39 -1.84 13.97
N THR A 14 -7.92 -1.12 12.98
CA THR A 14 -7.09 0.09 13.12
C THR A 14 -7.53 1.11 12.08
N VAL A 15 -6.72 2.11 11.78
CA VAL A 15 -7.00 3.07 10.71
C VAL A 15 -5.99 2.93 9.56
N GLN A 16 -6.46 3.13 8.32
CA GLN A 16 -5.56 3.29 7.19
C GLN A 16 -4.71 4.54 7.39
N GLY A 17 -3.39 4.40 7.33
CA GLY A 17 -2.45 5.49 7.62
C GLY A 17 -2.01 6.30 6.41
N GLU A 18 -2.43 5.92 5.19
CA GLU A 18 -1.86 6.45 3.95
C GLU A 18 -2.88 6.62 2.83
N GLY A 19 -2.51 7.47 1.85
CA GLY A 19 -3.26 7.64 0.61
C GLY A 19 -4.69 8.13 0.79
N PRO A 20 -5.60 7.80 -0.14
CA PRO A 20 -6.96 8.34 -0.18
C PRO A 20 -7.86 7.89 0.98
N LEU A 21 -7.43 6.88 1.71
CA LEU A 21 -8.20 6.24 2.77
C LEU A 21 -7.69 6.56 4.18
N ILE A 22 -6.74 7.50 4.28
CA ILE A 22 -6.15 7.92 5.56
C ILE A 22 -7.24 8.20 6.61
N GLY A 23 -7.08 7.64 7.80
CA GLY A 23 -8.02 7.78 8.91
C GLY A 23 -9.24 6.86 8.85
N ARG A 24 -9.48 6.09 7.77
CA ARG A 24 -10.60 5.14 7.70
C ARG A 24 -10.33 3.90 8.54
N PRO A 25 -11.28 3.48 9.39
CA PRO A 25 -11.18 2.19 10.08
C PRO A 25 -11.04 1.04 9.07
N THR A 26 -10.11 0.13 9.34
CA THR A 26 -9.76 -0.97 8.45
C THR A 26 -9.25 -2.19 9.19
N VAL A 27 -9.37 -3.35 8.56
CA VAL A 27 -8.61 -4.55 8.87
C VAL A 27 -7.58 -4.76 7.76
N PHE A 28 -6.32 -4.95 8.11
CA PHE A 28 -5.26 -5.23 7.16
C PHE A 28 -5.11 -6.73 6.93
N VAL A 29 -5.03 -7.11 5.66
CA VAL A 29 -4.60 -8.43 5.20
C VAL A 29 -3.28 -8.24 4.45
N ARG A 30 -2.17 -8.51 5.12
CA ARG A 30 -0.82 -8.38 4.58
C ARG A 30 -0.32 -9.70 4.02
N THR A 31 -0.11 -9.74 2.71
CA THR A 31 0.37 -10.94 2.01
C THR A 31 1.89 -11.04 2.05
N GLY A 32 2.41 -12.26 1.99
CA GLY A 32 3.84 -12.54 1.90
C GLY A 32 4.34 -12.70 0.46
N GLY A 33 5.50 -12.10 0.19
CA GLY A 33 6.20 -12.11 -1.09
C GLY A 33 6.04 -10.82 -1.88
N CYS A 34 7.16 -10.39 -2.48
CA CYS A 34 7.23 -9.22 -3.36
C CYS A 34 8.20 -9.50 -4.50
N ASP A 35 7.95 -8.92 -5.64
CA ASP A 35 8.83 -8.93 -6.82
C ASP A 35 9.80 -7.74 -6.86
N TYR A 36 9.62 -6.75 -5.95
CA TYR A 36 10.54 -5.62 -5.76
C TYR A 36 11.37 -5.75 -4.49
N ARG A 37 12.48 -5.00 -4.42
CA ARG A 37 13.42 -4.91 -3.29
C ARG A 37 13.76 -3.43 -3.05
N CYS A 38 12.75 -2.65 -2.63
CA CYS A 38 12.92 -1.23 -2.38
C CYS A 38 13.91 -0.98 -1.23
N ALA A 39 14.82 -0.02 -1.43
CA ALA A 39 15.87 0.29 -0.46
C ALA A 39 15.33 0.75 0.91
N TRP A 40 14.16 1.38 0.92
CA TRP A 40 13.49 1.88 2.13
C TRP A 40 12.22 1.07 2.49
N CYS A 41 12.18 -0.24 2.16
CA CYS A 41 11.03 -1.07 2.49
C CYS A 41 10.88 -1.21 4.01
N ASP A 42 9.72 -0.82 4.54
CA ASP A 42 9.36 -0.89 5.95
C ASP A 42 8.76 -2.24 6.38
N THR A 43 8.51 -3.12 5.43
CA THR A 43 7.83 -4.42 5.65
C THR A 43 8.67 -5.59 5.13
N LEU A 44 9.99 -5.58 5.38
CA LEU A 44 10.92 -6.61 4.91
C LEU A 44 10.48 -8.03 5.31
N TYR A 45 9.83 -8.19 6.46
CA TYR A 45 9.27 -9.45 6.93
C TYR A 45 8.14 -10.02 6.05
N ALA A 46 7.51 -9.17 5.23
CA ALA A 46 6.52 -9.59 4.22
C ALA A 46 7.13 -9.73 2.82
N VAL A 47 8.41 -9.37 2.64
CA VAL A 47 9.07 -9.25 1.33
C VAL A 47 10.17 -10.28 1.14
N LEU A 48 11.06 -10.45 2.13
CA LEU A 48 12.29 -11.20 1.98
C LEU A 48 12.07 -12.71 2.16
N PRO A 49 12.79 -13.53 1.36
CA PRO A 49 12.65 -15.01 1.41
C PRO A 49 12.95 -15.63 2.77
N GLU A 50 13.84 -15.01 3.56
CA GLU A 50 14.22 -15.50 4.90
C GLU A 50 13.04 -15.51 5.89
N TYR A 51 11.97 -14.74 5.64
CA TYR A 51 10.75 -14.74 6.45
C TYR A 51 9.65 -15.65 5.90
N ARG A 52 9.96 -16.44 4.86
CA ARG A 52 8.96 -17.28 4.18
C ARG A 52 8.30 -18.30 5.12
N ASP A 53 9.03 -18.81 6.07
CA ASP A 53 8.55 -19.81 7.02
C ASP A 53 7.61 -19.19 8.08
N ASP A 54 7.63 -17.88 8.23
CA ASP A 54 6.70 -17.12 9.09
C ASP A 54 5.36 -16.86 8.39
N TRP A 55 5.28 -17.03 7.06
CA TRP A 55 4.05 -16.77 6.31
C TRP A 55 3.13 -18.00 6.35
N VAL A 56 1.89 -17.76 6.78
CA VAL A 56 0.88 -18.81 6.87
C VAL A 56 0.13 -18.95 5.54
N ALA A 57 0.01 -20.16 5.03
CA ALA A 57 -0.82 -20.46 3.88
C ALA A 57 -2.29 -20.60 4.33
N MET A 58 -3.13 -19.63 3.99
CA MET A 58 -4.54 -19.58 4.42
C MET A 58 -5.48 -19.68 3.22
N THR A 59 -6.60 -20.36 3.40
CA THR A 59 -7.70 -20.33 2.45
C THR A 59 -8.45 -19.00 2.53
N PRO A 60 -9.17 -18.59 1.46
CA PRO A 60 -10.03 -17.40 1.52
C PRO A 60 -11.04 -17.43 2.68
N ALA A 61 -11.58 -18.59 3.02
CA ALA A 61 -12.53 -18.75 4.12
C ALA A 61 -11.88 -18.51 5.49
N GLU A 62 -10.67 -19.01 5.72
CA GLU A 62 -9.90 -18.76 6.96
C GLU A 62 -9.55 -17.29 7.12
N ILE A 63 -9.14 -16.62 6.02
CA ILE A 63 -8.87 -15.18 6.02
C ILE A 63 -10.15 -14.40 6.38
N MET A 64 -11.28 -14.73 5.75
CA MET A 64 -12.56 -14.08 6.07
C MET A 64 -13.01 -14.31 7.51
N ALA A 65 -12.85 -15.51 8.04
CA ALA A 65 -13.16 -15.79 9.45
C ALA A 65 -12.33 -14.90 10.40
N ARG A 66 -11.04 -14.69 10.07
CA ARG A 66 -10.19 -13.80 10.86
C ARG A 66 -10.57 -12.34 10.73
N VAL A 67 -10.95 -11.89 9.53
CA VAL A 67 -11.45 -10.52 9.30
C VAL A 67 -12.76 -10.29 10.07
N ASP A 68 -13.70 -11.24 9.99
CA ASP A 68 -14.99 -11.18 10.72
C ASP A 68 -14.78 -11.11 12.24
N GLU A 69 -13.86 -11.90 12.78
CA GLU A 69 -13.49 -11.85 14.20
C GLU A 69 -12.99 -10.47 14.61
N LEU A 70 -12.04 -9.91 13.86
CA LEU A 70 -11.45 -8.61 14.14
C LEU A 70 -12.46 -7.46 13.97
N ALA A 71 -13.35 -7.56 13.00
CA ALA A 71 -14.39 -6.57 12.72
C ALA A 71 -15.63 -6.70 13.64
N GLY A 72 -15.69 -7.75 14.47
CA GLY A 72 -16.86 -8.03 15.30
C GLY A 72 -18.11 -8.33 14.45
N GLY A 73 -17.95 -8.95 13.28
CA GLY A 73 -19.02 -9.28 12.34
C GLY A 73 -19.65 -8.07 11.63
N LYS A 74 -19.02 -6.89 11.69
CA LYS A 74 -19.52 -5.67 11.03
C LYS A 74 -18.82 -5.43 9.70
N PRO A 75 -19.50 -4.85 8.69
CA PRO A 75 -18.84 -4.41 7.47
C PRO A 75 -17.68 -3.45 7.76
N VAL A 76 -16.53 -3.73 7.17
CA VAL A 76 -15.30 -2.94 7.35
C VAL A 76 -14.56 -2.82 6.02
N LEU A 77 -13.71 -1.81 5.88
CA LEU A 77 -12.71 -1.77 4.83
C LEU A 77 -11.65 -2.85 5.09
N VAL A 78 -11.33 -3.64 4.08
CA VAL A 78 -10.19 -4.56 4.10
C VAL A 78 -9.07 -3.97 3.24
N SER A 79 -7.97 -3.60 3.89
CA SER A 79 -6.77 -3.11 3.21
C SER A 79 -5.86 -4.28 2.85
N LEU A 80 -5.83 -4.61 1.56
CA LEU A 80 -4.94 -5.63 0.99
C LEU A 80 -3.57 -5.00 0.74
N SER A 81 -2.60 -5.42 1.53
CA SER A 81 -1.23 -4.91 1.53
C SER A 81 -0.23 -6.06 1.58
N GLY A 82 1.05 -5.77 1.74
CA GLY A 82 2.03 -6.81 1.98
C GLY A 82 3.38 -6.51 1.36
N GLY A 83 3.98 -7.54 0.80
CA GLY A 83 4.98 -7.40 -0.24
C GLY A 83 4.30 -6.83 -1.48
N ASN A 84 3.87 -7.70 -2.42
CA ASN A 84 2.98 -7.32 -3.51
C ASN A 84 1.74 -8.24 -3.53
N PRO A 85 0.56 -7.75 -3.09
CA PRO A 85 -0.65 -8.57 -3.05
C PRO A 85 -1.09 -9.07 -4.43
N ALA A 86 -0.71 -8.38 -5.51
CA ALA A 86 -1.00 -8.80 -6.88
C ALA A 86 -0.35 -10.15 -7.27
N LEU A 87 0.61 -10.64 -6.50
CA LEU A 87 1.20 -11.98 -6.67
C LEU A 87 0.31 -13.11 -6.14
N GLN A 88 -0.79 -12.81 -5.43
CA GLN A 88 -1.64 -13.78 -4.77
C GLN A 88 -2.98 -13.97 -5.49
N PRO A 89 -3.61 -15.15 -5.40
CA PRO A 89 -4.90 -15.43 -6.05
C PRO A 89 -6.07 -14.90 -5.22
N LEU A 90 -6.28 -13.57 -5.18
CA LEU A 90 -7.22 -12.92 -4.28
C LEU A 90 -8.69 -12.92 -4.77
N ALA A 91 -8.98 -13.27 -6.02
CA ALA A 91 -10.37 -13.27 -6.53
C ALA A 91 -11.38 -14.01 -5.64
N PRO A 92 -11.12 -15.24 -5.14
CA PRO A 92 -12.06 -15.92 -4.26
C PRO A 92 -12.26 -15.21 -2.91
N LEU A 93 -11.23 -14.52 -2.41
CA LEU A 93 -11.32 -13.73 -1.17
C LEU A 93 -12.24 -12.52 -1.37
N LEU A 94 -12.10 -11.81 -2.49
CA LEU A 94 -12.95 -10.66 -2.84
C LEU A 94 -14.41 -11.08 -2.98
N ALA A 95 -14.68 -12.21 -3.65
CA ALA A 95 -16.03 -12.74 -3.80
C ALA A 95 -16.70 -13.02 -2.44
N LEU A 96 -16.00 -13.72 -1.53
CA LEU A 96 -16.49 -14.00 -0.18
C LEU A 96 -16.74 -12.74 0.66
N GLY A 97 -15.87 -11.76 0.54
CA GLY A 97 -16.01 -10.51 1.27
C GLY A 97 -17.18 -9.66 0.78
N ARG A 98 -17.43 -9.63 -0.53
CA ARG A 98 -18.59 -8.94 -1.10
C ARG A 98 -19.92 -9.49 -0.61
N GLU A 99 -20.05 -10.81 -0.49
CA GLU A 99 -21.24 -11.46 0.09
C GLU A 99 -21.50 -10.97 1.53
N ARG A 100 -20.48 -10.47 2.21
CA ARG A 100 -20.54 -9.92 3.57
C ARG A 100 -20.62 -8.39 3.63
N GLY A 101 -20.71 -7.72 2.47
CA GLY A 101 -20.75 -6.26 2.39
C GLY A 101 -19.43 -5.57 2.72
N LEU A 102 -18.31 -6.28 2.63
CA LEU A 102 -16.98 -5.70 2.84
C LEU A 102 -16.54 -4.87 1.64
N SER A 103 -15.75 -3.83 1.90
CA SER A 103 -15.07 -3.04 0.87
C SER A 103 -13.58 -3.39 0.84
N PHE A 104 -12.98 -3.41 -0.35
CA PHE A 104 -11.58 -3.77 -0.55
C PHE A 104 -10.76 -2.66 -1.17
N ALA A 105 -9.64 -2.36 -0.54
CA ALA A 105 -8.59 -1.50 -1.11
C ALA A 105 -7.32 -2.32 -1.31
N LEU A 106 -6.71 -2.21 -2.49
CA LEU A 106 -5.43 -2.83 -2.80
C LEU A 106 -4.37 -1.77 -3.02
N GLU A 107 -3.21 -1.93 -2.38
CA GLU A 107 -2.01 -1.19 -2.73
C GLU A 107 -1.00 -2.12 -3.42
N THR A 108 -0.53 -1.70 -4.60
CA THR A 108 0.49 -2.39 -5.40
C THR A 108 1.36 -1.40 -6.15
N GLN A 109 2.60 -1.77 -6.45
CA GLN A 109 3.49 -0.98 -7.31
C GLN A 109 3.09 -1.03 -8.80
N GLY A 110 2.12 -1.86 -9.18
CA GLY A 110 1.65 -1.97 -10.56
C GLY A 110 2.51 -2.86 -11.46
N SER A 111 3.43 -3.65 -10.90
CA SER A 111 4.30 -4.57 -11.63
C SER A 111 3.62 -5.85 -12.12
N MET A 112 2.45 -6.17 -11.56
CA MET A 112 1.65 -7.35 -11.86
C MET A 112 0.19 -6.98 -12.03
N SER A 113 -0.35 -7.23 -13.21
CA SER A 113 -1.77 -7.04 -13.50
C SER A 113 -2.58 -8.29 -13.15
N GLN A 114 -3.79 -8.10 -12.64
CA GLN A 114 -4.69 -9.19 -12.30
C GLN A 114 -6.12 -8.89 -12.79
N PRO A 115 -6.82 -9.88 -13.38
CA PRO A 115 -8.19 -9.69 -13.86
C PRO A 115 -9.18 -9.22 -12.78
N TRP A 116 -8.95 -9.64 -11.52
CA TRP A 116 -9.80 -9.31 -10.38
C TRP A 116 -9.60 -7.87 -9.85
N PHE A 117 -8.69 -7.06 -10.44
CA PHE A 117 -8.59 -5.64 -10.11
C PHE A 117 -9.90 -4.89 -10.34
N ALA A 118 -10.68 -5.28 -11.33
CA ALA A 118 -12.01 -4.73 -11.57
C ALA A 118 -13.01 -4.97 -10.44
N GLU A 119 -12.67 -5.86 -9.52
CA GLU A 119 -13.53 -6.22 -8.38
C GLU A 119 -13.21 -5.45 -7.09
N LEU A 120 -12.19 -4.62 -7.09
CA LEU A 120 -11.81 -3.77 -5.95
C LEU A 120 -12.73 -2.54 -5.85
N ASP A 121 -12.83 -1.96 -4.65
CA ASP A 121 -13.40 -0.61 -4.47
C ASP A 121 -12.33 0.47 -4.70
N TRP A 122 -11.08 0.18 -4.33
CA TRP A 122 -9.94 1.07 -4.50
C TRP A 122 -8.72 0.31 -5.01
N LEU A 123 -8.09 0.87 -6.04
CA LEU A 123 -6.77 0.45 -6.52
C LEU A 123 -5.78 1.59 -6.32
N ILE A 124 -4.89 1.43 -5.36
CA ILE A 124 -3.83 2.38 -5.06
C ILE A 124 -2.56 1.91 -5.78
N LEU A 125 -2.23 2.59 -6.87
CA LEU A 125 -1.02 2.33 -7.64
C LEU A 125 0.13 3.17 -7.09
N SER A 126 1.17 2.49 -6.63
CA SER A 126 2.33 3.09 -5.95
C SER A 126 3.61 2.82 -6.74
N PRO A 127 3.80 3.46 -7.93
CA PRO A 127 5.05 3.32 -8.69
C PRO A 127 6.21 3.82 -7.84
N LYS A 128 7.35 3.12 -7.94
CA LYS A 128 8.46 3.37 -7.03
C LYS A 128 9.39 4.46 -7.58
N PRO A 129 9.65 5.51 -6.78
CA PRO A 129 10.52 6.62 -7.17
C PRO A 129 12.00 6.20 -7.17
N PRO A 130 12.92 7.06 -7.66
CA PRO A 130 14.37 6.77 -7.75
C PRO A 130 15.00 6.30 -6.45
N SER A 131 14.62 6.89 -5.31
CA SER A 131 15.11 6.50 -3.97
C SER A 131 14.84 5.04 -3.62
N ALA A 132 13.85 4.41 -4.24
CA ALA A 132 13.56 2.98 -4.03
C ALA A 132 14.62 2.05 -4.61
N GLY A 133 15.44 2.52 -5.56
CA GLY A 133 16.38 1.68 -6.31
C GLY A 133 15.72 0.68 -7.24
N MET A 134 14.41 0.84 -7.54
CA MET A 134 13.62 -0.02 -8.40
C MET A 134 13.11 0.75 -9.62
N ALA A 135 13.11 0.11 -10.77
CA ALA A 135 12.54 0.68 -11.99
C ALA A 135 11.07 0.23 -12.15
N THR A 136 10.19 1.18 -12.50
CA THR A 136 8.81 0.86 -12.84
C THR A 136 8.72 0.30 -14.26
N ASP A 137 8.16 -0.90 -14.43
CA ASP A 137 7.74 -1.40 -15.74
C ASP A 137 6.42 -0.73 -16.12
N TRP A 138 6.50 0.26 -17.01
CA TRP A 138 5.33 1.03 -17.43
C TRP A 138 4.32 0.22 -18.24
N ASN A 139 4.74 -0.84 -18.95
CA ASN A 139 3.82 -1.71 -19.67
C ASN A 139 2.99 -2.55 -18.70
N ALA A 140 3.62 -3.08 -17.66
CA ALA A 140 2.93 -3.80 -16.58
C ALA A 140 1.99 -2.85 -15.80
N PHE A 141 2.45 -1.61 -15.54
CA PHE A 141 1.66 -0.58 -14.87
C PHE A 141 0.39 -0.22 -15.67
N GLU A 142 0.51 0.01 -16.97
CA GLU A 142 -0.62 0.29 -17.87
C GLU A 142 -1.57 -0.90 -17.97
N SER A 143 -1.03 -2.12 -17.98
CA SER A 143 -1.82 -3.35 -17.93
C SER A 143 -2.63 -3.45 -16.63
N SER A 144 -2.08 -2.98 -15.51
CA SER A 144 -2.77 -2.92 -14.22
C SER A 144 -3.93 -1.91 -14.24
N LEU A 145 -3.72 -0.73 -14.83
CA LEU A 145 -4.79 0.25 -15.06
C LEU A 145 -5.89 -0.29 -15.98
N ALA A 146 -5.50 -0.95 -17.07
CA ALA A 146 -6.44 -1.55 -18.01
C ALA A 146 -7.28 -2.67 -17.36
N ALA A 147 -6.69 -3.48 -16.49
CA ALA A 147 -7.40 -4.54 -15.76
C ALA A 147 -8.45 -3.99 -14.79
N ALA A 148 -8.24 -2.81 -14.22
CA ALA A 148 -9.20 -2.13 -13.35
C ALA A 148 -10.47 -1.70 -14.12
N ARG A 149 -10.38 -1.40 -15.40
CA ARG A 149 -11.50 -1.04 -16.30
C ARG A 149 -12.40 0.09 -15.79
N GLY A 150 -11.85 0.99 -14.97
CA GLY A 150 -12.58 2.11 -14.38
C GLY A 150 -13.59 1.73 -13.28
N GLN A 151 -13.62 0.46 -12.85
CA GLN A 151 -14.52 0.01 -11.77
C GLN A 151 -14.04 0.45 -10.39
N PRO A 152 -12.78 0.15 -9.96
CA PRO A 152 -12.27 0.69 -8.72
C PRO A 152 -11.91 2.18 -8.88
N ARG A 153 -11.91 2.90 -7.78
CA ARG A 153 -11.29 4.22 -7.72
C ARG A 153 -9.79 4.06 -7.80
N CYS A 154 -9.22 4.33 -8.98
CA CYS A 154 -7.78 4.26 -9.20
C CYS A 154 -7.11 5.57 -8.79
N VAL A 155 -6.04 5.49 -8.03
CA VAL A 155 -5.25 6.64 -7.62
C VAL A 155 -3.75 6.34 -7.68
N LEU A 156 -2.94 7.40 -7.78
CA LEU A 156 -1.49 7.33 -7.61
C LEU A 156 -1.13 7.66 -6.16
N LYS A 157 -0.31 6.81 -5.54
CA LYS A 157 0.34 7.12 -4.25
C LYS A 157 1.85 7.01 -4.43
N ILE A 158 2.59 8.09 -4.24
CA ILE A 158 4.03 8.15 -4.48
C ILE A 158 4.72 8.59 -3.20
N ALA A 159 5.64 7.76 -2.70
CA ALA A 159 6.52 8.14 -1.60
C ALA A 159 7.55 9.14 -2.10
N VAL A 160 7.83 10.18 -1.32
CA VAL A 160 8.76 11.25 -1.66
C VAL A 160 9.74 11.48 -0.52
N PHE A 161 11.02 11.25 -0.78
CA PHE A 161 12.10 11.43 0.17
C PHE A 161 12.95 12.66 -0.12
N ASP A 162 13.07 13.03 -1.40
CA ASP A 162 13.96 14.07 -1.89
C ASP A 162 13.44 14.74 -3.17
N ASP A 163 14.24 15.67 -3.74
CA ASP A 163 13.90 16.39 -4.96
C ASP A 163 13.85 15.48 -6.22
N PRO A 164 14.71 14.49 -6.43
CA PRO A 164 14.54 13.49 -7.47
C PRO A 164 13.21 12.73 -7.42
N ASP A 165 12.77 12.31 -6.23
CA ASP A 165 11.48 11.65 -6.04
C ASP A 165 10.31 12.58 -6.32
N TYR A 166 10.41 13.83 -5.90
CA TYR A 166 9.40 14.84 -6.18
C TYR A 166 9.25 15.09 -7.69
N SER A 167 10.38 15.23 -8.41
CA SER A 167 10.40 15.39 -9.86
C SER A 167 9.80 14.17 -10.58
N TYR A 168 10.11 12.97 -10.09
CA TYR A 168 9.51 11.73 -10.58
C TYR A 168 7.99 11.74 -10.38
N ALA A 169 7.51 12.14 -9.21
CA ALA A 169 6.07 12.22 -8.92
C ALA A 169 5.34 13.16 -9.89
N GLN A 170 5.95 14.32 -10.19
CA GLN A 170 5.41 15.26 -11.19
C GLN A 170 5.35 14.62 -12.59
N ALA A 171 6.40 13.92 -13.01
CA ALA A 171 6.45 13.25 -14.31
C ALA A 171 5.40 12.13 -14.42
N VAL A 172 5.21 11.34 -13.35
CA VAL A 172 4.17 10.30 -13.30
C VAL A 172 2.77 10.92 -13.36
N ALA A 173 2.52 11.98 -12.60
CA ALA A 173 1.23 12.68 -12.64
C ALA A 173 0.94 13.27 -14.02
N ALA A 174 1.93 13.84 -14.69
CA ALA A 174 1.79 14.35 -16.05
C ALA A 174 1.49 13.23 -17.08
N ARG A 175 2.03 12.02 -16.85
CA ARG A 175 1.73 10.84 -17.68
C ARG A 175 0.30 10.32 -17.49
N TYR A 176 -0.27 10.46 -16.29
CA TYR A 176 -1.60 9.97 -15.93
C TYR A 176 -2.49 11.09 -15.35
N PRO A 177 -2.82 12.14 -16.13
CA PRO A 177 -3.47 13.34 -15.60
C PRO A 177 -4.90 13.10 -15.10
N ALA A 178 -5.51 11.98 -15.45
CA ALA A 178 -6.86 11.60 -14.98
C ALA A 178 -6.86 10.94 -13.59
N LEU A 179 -5.69 10.56 -13.05
CA LEU A 179 -5.61 9.90 -11.77
C LEU A 179 -5.34 10.91 -10.64
N PRO A 180 -6.10 10.88 -9.54
CA PRO A 180 -5.76 11.65 -8.35
C PRO A 180 -4.39 11.24 -7.81
N VAL A 181 -3.59 12.22 -7.36
CA VAL A 181 -2.22 12.02 -6.89
C VAL A 181 -2.13 12.30 -5.39
N TYR A 182 -1.58 11.33 -4.68
CA TYR A 182 -1.28 11.40 -3.25
C TYR A 182 0.23 11.28 -3.05
N LEU A 183 0.84 12.34 -2.53
CA LEU A 183 2.25 12.37 -2.18
C LEU A 183 2.39 12.02 -0.71
N GLN A 184 3.12 10.95 -0.45
CA GLN A 184 3.35 10.45 0.88
C GLN A 184 4.78 10.78 1.28
N VAL A 185 4.96 11.58 2.35
CA VAL A 185 6.32 11.80 2.85
C VAL A 185 6.94 10.48 3.29
N GLY A 186 8.17 10.23 2.85
CA GLY A 186 8.85 8.98 3.18
C GLY A 186 9.35 8.96 4.63
N ASN A 187 9.16 7.82 5.29
CA ASN A 187 9.80 7.52 6.58
C ASN A 187 11.13 6.81 6.31
N PRO A 188 12.27 7.40 6.68
CA PRO A 188 13.56 6.76 6.47
C PRO A 188 13.64 5.44 7.22
N THR A 189 13.73 4.35 6.48
CA THR A 189 13.89 3.01 7.04
C THR A 189 15.37 2.62 6.96
N PRO A 190 15.96 2.04 8.00
CA PRO A 190 17.31 1.50 7.93
C PRO A 190 17.44 0.48 6.79
N LEU A 191 18.63 0.38 6.21
CA LEU A 191 18.97 -0.61 5.19
C LEU A 191 18.62 -2.04 5.64
N ALA A 192 18.37 -2.92 4.66
CA ALA A 192 18.01 -4.32 4.88
C ALA A 192 18.87 -4.98 5.97
N GLY A 193 18.20 -5.65 6.92
CA GLY A 193 18.84 -6.30 8.07
C GLY A 193 18.88 -5.47 9.35
N ALA A 194 18.49 -4.21 9.31
CA ALA A 194 18.31 -3.41 10.52
C ALA A 194 16.92 -3.62 11.11
N VAL A 195 16.86 -3.81 12.42
CA VAL A 195 15.58 -3.76 13.17
C VAL A 195 15.17 -2.30 13.23
N LEU A 196 13.96 -2.00 12.74
CA LEU A 196 13.40 -0.65 12.90
C LEU A 196 13.33 -0.29 14.37
N PRO A 197 13.81 0.92 14.77
CA PRO A 197 13.53 1.40 16.10
C PRO A 197 12.01 1.48 16.30
N ALA A 198 11.51 1.08 17.47
CA ALA A 198 10.08 1.15 17.79
C ALA A 198 9.56 2.59 17.73
N GLU A 199 10.42 3.55 18.03
CA GLU A 199 10.14 4.97 17.98
C GLU A 199 10.59 5.55 16.63
N ALA A 200 9.70 6.30 15.99
CA ALA A 200 10.02 7.09 14.81
C ALA A 200 10.48 8.50 15.23
N ASP A 201 11.39 9.09 14.49
CA ASP A 201 11.73 10.50 14.63
C ASP A 201 10.60 11.37 14.06
N ILE A 202 9.66 11.73 14.94
CA ILE A 202 8.47 12.50 14.57
C ILE A 202 8.84 13.92 14.11
N ASP A 203 9.86 14.52 14.71
CA ASP A 203 10.30 15.86 14.32
C ASP A 203 10.92 15.87 12.92
N ASP A 204 11.73 14.87 12.57
CA ASP A 204 12.24 14.70 11.19
C ASP A 204 11.08 14.48 10.19
N LEU A 205 10.13 13.61 10.52
CA LEU A 205 8.96 13.36 9.66
C LEU A 205 8.12 14.62 9.44
N LEU A 206 7.89 15.43 10.48
CA LEU A 206 7.17 16.69 10.36
C LEU A 206 7.98 17.74 9.57
N GLN A 207 9.30 17.75 9.68
CA GLN A 207 10.17 18.61 8.89
C GLN A 207 10.11 18.25 7.39
N ARG A 208 10.18 16.96 7.07
CA ARG A 208 10.01 16.44 5.70
C ARG A 208 8.62 16.76 5.14
N LEU A 209 7.58 16.62 5.96
CA LEU A 209 6.22 16.98 5.54
C LEU A 209 6.12 18.48 5.21
N ARG A 210 6.68 19.35 6.05
CA ARG A 210 6.71 20.82 5.79
C ARG A 210 7.48 21.14 4.51
N TRP A 211 8.61 20.46 4.27
CA TRP A 211 9.39 20.59 3.03
C TRP A 211 8.55 20.20 1.80
N LEU A 212 7.89 19.05 1.82
CA LEU A 212 7.08 18.58 0.70
C LEU A 212 5.87 19.50 0.43
N VAL A 213 5.19 19.96 1.49
CA VAL A 213 4.12 20.97 1.38
C VAL A 213 4.66 22.26 0.76
N GLY A 214 5.84 22.73 1.20
CA GLY A 214 6.50 23.90 0.64
C GLY A 214 6.80 23.76 -0.85
N LYS A 215 7.28 22.59 -1.30
CA LYS A 215 7.53 22.29 -2.73
C LYS A 215 6.24 22.37 -3.55
N VAL A 216 5.21 21.64 -3.13
CA VAL A 216 3.92 21.58 -3.83
C VAL A 216 3.27 22.95 -3.94
N THR A 217 3.33 23.76 -2.86
CA THR A 217 2.75 25.11 -2.85
C THR A 217 3.54 26.11 -3.69
N ALA A 218 4.88 26.04 -3.65
CA ALA A 218 5.76 26.89 -4.47
C ALA A 218 5.53 26.62 -5.97
N ASP A 219 5.40 25.35 -6.36
CA ASP A 219 5.17 24.94 -7.73
C ASP A 219 3.69 25.07 -8.16
N ARG A 220 2.81 25.49 -7.24
CA ARG A 220 1.36 25.60 -7.48
C ARG A 220 0.73 24.30 -7.99
N TRP A 221 1.26 23.16 -7.56
CA TRP A 221 0.72 21.84 -7.94
C TRP A 221 -0.49 21.47 -7.09
N PHE A 222 -1.58 22.24 -7.26
CA PHE A 222 -2.80 22.15 -6.43
C PHE A 222 -3.62 20.86 -6.65
N ALA A 223 -3.31 20.08 -7.68
CA ALA A 223 -3.93 18.77 -7.89
C ALA A 223 -3.33 17.67 -7.02
N ALA A 224 -2.17 17.89 -6.41
CA ALA A 224 -1.53 16.90 -5.53
C ALA A 224 -2.07 17.03 -4.09
N THR A 225 -2.35 15.89 -3.48
CA THR A 225 -2.66 15.79 -2.04
C THR A 225 -1.41 15.35 -1.28
N VAL A 226 -0.93 16.14 -0.33
CA VAL A 226 0.24 15.82 0.49
C VAL A 226 -0.20 15.25 1.83
N LEU A 227 0.34 14.09 2.22
CA LEU A 227 -0.07 13.37 3.42
C LEU A 227 1.15 12.93 4.25
N PRO A 228 1.02 12.93 5.59
CA PRO A 228 1.90 12.18 6.48
C PRO A 228 1.55 10.69 6.49
N GLN A 229 2.43 9.84 7.01
CA GLN A 229 2.08 8.49 7.44
C GLN A 229 1.41 8.58 8.82
N LEU A 230 0.06 8.55 8.86
CA LEU A 230 -0.71 8.75 10.08
C LEU A 230 -0.39 7.68 11.14
N HIS A 231 -0.23 6.43 10.73
CA HIS A 231 0.10 5.33 11.63
C HIS A 231 1.48 5.52 12.28
N VAL A 232 2.47 6.08 11.55
CA VAL A 232 3.79 6.38 12.11
C VAL A 232 3.70 7.54 13.12
N LEU A 233 2.91 8.57 12.82
CA LEU A 233 2.68 9.67 13.78
C LEU A 233 1.99 9.21 15.06
N ALA A 234 1.08 8.23 14.95
CA ALA A 234 0.30 7.75 16.10
C ALA A 234 1.04 6.69 16.94
N TRP A 235 1.80 5.80 16.28
CA TRP A 235 2.36 4.61 16.95
C TRP A 235 3.84 4.36 16.67
N GLY A 236 4.52 5.28 15.98
CA GLY A 236 5.90 5.10 15.56
C GLY A 236 6.03 3.97 14.53
N ASN A 237 7.13 3.22 14.61
CA ASN A 237 7.38 2.08 13.71
C ASN A 237 6.82 0.75 14.27
N LYS A 238 5.82 0.81 15.14
CA LYS A 238 5.20 -0.40 15.68
C LYS A 238 4.52 -1.19 14.59
N ARG A 239 4.66 -2.52 14.67
CA ARG A 239 4.01 -3.46 13.77
C ARG A 239 2.59 -3.80 14.27
N SER A 240 1.68 -4.08 13.35
CA SER A 240 0.31 -4.57 13.63
C SER A 240 -0.55 -3.61 14.46
N VAL A 241 -0.43 -2.30 14.24
CA VAL A 241 -1.15 -1.22 14.92
C VAL A 241 -2.07 -0.47 13.98
#